data_228c29217c6ecc1b718bea0ecb1d5e98
#
_entry.id   228c29217c6ecc1b718bea0ecb1d5e98
#
_cell.length_a   1.000
_cell.length_b   1.000
_cell.length_c   1.000
_cell.angle_alpha   90.00
_cell.angle_beta   90.00
_cell.angle_gamma   90.00
#
_symmetry.space_group_name_H-M   'P 1'
#
loop_
_entity.id
_entity.type
_entity.pdbx_description
1 polymer ?
#
loop_
_entity_poly.entity_id
_entity_poly.type
_entity_poly.pdbx_seq_one_letter_code
_entity_poly.pdbx_strand_id
1 'polypeptide(L)'
;TVMDKNCGVQNTVASINMYVNLPREFKGTHMSRFIEILNEFHGRLDIREFSMVLEAMQERLQAKSAHFEISFPYFMKKLSPVTETPGLMEYGCRVTGSLDHQSGYDLVLEVNVPISTVCPCSKEISQHGAHNQRGMVRLAVRFKRFIWIEDLVRMVENAASCEVFSVLKRPDEKFVTEQAYENPKFVEDVVRDIAQQLKLDSNVLWFLVDVENLESIHNHSAYACIERRK
;
A
#
# COMPACT_ATOMS: atom_id res chain seq x y z
N THR A 1 3.57 5.21 -16.07
CA THR A 1 4.83 4.72 -15.48
C THR A 1 4.89 5.05 -14.00
N VAL A 2 5.55 4.21 -13.20
CA VAL A 2 5.75 4.42 -11.75
C VAL A 2 7.25 4.37 -11.47
N MET A 3 7.73 5.23 -10.59
CA MET A 3 9.13 5.23 -10.17
C MET A 3 9.46 3.98 -9.36
N ASP A 4 10.62 3.41 -9.65
CA ASP A 4 11.21 2.26 -8.97
C ASP A 4 12.58 2.68 -8.41
N LYS A 5 12.81 2.42 -7.13
CA LYS A 5 14.02 2.84 -6.41
C LYS A 5 15.30 2.24 -6.99
N ASN A 6 15.21 1.04 -7.57
CA ASN A 6 16.36 0.28 -8.08
C ASN A 6 16.49 0.33 -9.60
N CYS A 7 15.36 0.35 -10.31
CA CYS A 7 15.32 0.21 -11.79
C CYS A 7 14.93 1.52 -12.50
N GLY A 8 14.67 2.60 -11.77
CA GLY A 8 14.31 3.91 -12.28
C GLY A 8 12.82 4.06 -12.59
N VAL A 9 12.26 3.29 -13.52
CA VAL A 9 10.84 3.37 -13.91
C VAL A 9 10.32 1.99 -14.30
N GLN A 10 9.11 1.65 -13.86
CA GLN A 10 8.38 0.49 -14.35
C GLN A 10 7.05 0.90 -15.03
N ASN A 11 6.68 0.16 -16.06
CA ASN A 11 5.39 0.29 -16.72
C ASN A 11 4.35 -0.56 -15.96
N THR A 12 3.17 0.00 -15.76
CA THR A 12 2.04 -0.70 -15.14
C THR A 12 0.73 -0.26 -15.78
N VAL A 13 -0.35 -0.98 -15.50
CA VAL A 13 -1.71 -0.62 -15.91
C VAL A 13 -2.44 -0.11 -14.68
N ALA A 14 -3.14 1.01 -14.81
CA ALA A 14 -3.83 1.64 -13.69
C ALA A 14 -5.32 1.79 -13.94
N SER A 15 -6.11 1.61 -12.89
CA SER A 15 -7.49 2.06 -12.81
C SER A 15 -7.53 3.49 -12.28
N ILE A 16 -8.29 4.37 -12.93
CA ILE A 16 -8.33 5.80 -12.62
C ILE A 16 -9.75 6.23 -12.33
N ASN A 17 -9.94 6.99 -11.25
CA ASN A 17 -11.18 7.68 -10.92
C ASN A 17 -10.92 9.18 -10.79
N MET A 18 -11.78 9.99 -11.38
CA MET A 18 -11.71 11.45 -11.37
C MET A 18 -13.04 12.03 -10.91
N TYR A 19 -13.01 12.88 -9.90
CA TYR A 19 -14.22 13.51 -9.35
C TYR A 19 -14.01 15.01 -9.20
N VAL A 20 -15.05 15.80 -9.45
CA VAL A 20 -15.04 17.25 -9.22
C VAL A 20 -16.34 17.69 -8.57
N ASN A 21 -16.25 18.73 -7.75
CA ASN A 21 -17.42 19.40 -7.20
C ASN A 21 -17.81 20.57 -8.10
N LEU A 22 -18.92 20.43 -8.81
CA LEU A 22 -19.42 21.46 -9.71
C LEU A 22 -20.26 22.49 -8.93
N PRO A 23 -20.12 23.80 -9.26
CA PRO A 23 -21.04 24.83 -8.79
C PRO A 23 -22.49 24.53 -9.21
N ARG A 24 -23.46 24.99 -8.39
CA ARG A 24 -24.91 24.74 -8.59
C ARG A 24 -25.43 25.24 -9.94
N GLU A 25 -24.78 26.24 -10.49
CA GLU A 25 -25.15 26.92 -11.75
C GLU A 25 -24.84 26.07 -12.99
N PHE A 26 -23.99 25.05 -12.85
CA PHE A 26 -23.62 24.19 -13.97
C PHE A 26 -24.58 23.00 -14.09
N LYS A 27 -25.15 22.81 -15.29
CA LYS A 27 -26.03 21.68 -15.58
C LYS A 27 -25.30 20.33 -15.70
N GLY A 28 -23.95 20.33 -15.69
CA GLY A 28 -23.10 19.15 -15.83
C GLY A 28 -21.71 19.53 -16.34
N THR A 29 -20.83 18.54 -16.44
CA THR A 29 -19.51 18.70 -17.06
C THR A 29 -19.39 17.87 -18.33
N HIS A 30 -18.56 18.31 -19.27
CA HIS A 30 -18.25 17.55 -20.47
C HIS A 30 -17.29 16.41 -20.13
N MET A 31 -17.76 15.16 -20.22
CA MET A 31 -16.95 13.97 -19.89
C MET A 31 -15.65 13.86 -20.69
N SER A 32 -15.65 14.34 -21.96
CA SER A 32 -14.45 14.37 -22.80
C SER A 32 -13.30 15.18 -22.20
N ARG A 33 -13.59 16.21 -21.40
CA ARG A 33 -12.54 17.01 -20.73
C ARG A 33 -11.70 16.20 -19.74
N PHE A 34 -12.29 15.23 -19.06
CA PHE A 34 -11.54 14.32 -18.20
C PHE A 34 -10.55 13.49 -18.99
N ILE A 35 -10.96 12.99 -20.16
CA ILE A 35 -10.09 12.21 -21.04
C ILE A 35 -9.00 13.08 -21.67
N GLU A 36 -9.31 14.31 -22.04
CA GLU A 36 -8.31 15.27 -22.55
C GLU A 36 -7.23 15.56 -21.49
N ILE A 37 -7.62 15.77 -20.22
CA ILE A 37 -6.70 15.95 -19.12
C ILE A 37 -5.80 14.70 -18.96
N LEU A 38 -6.39 13.52 -18.90
CA LEU A 38 -5.64 12.28 -18.79
C LEU A 38 -4.63 12.08 -19.93
N ASN A 39 -5.01 12.42 -21.16
CA ASN A 39 -4.13 12.27 -22.33
C ASN A 39 -2.90 13.16 -22.25
N GLU A 40 -2.97 14.33 -21.63
CA GLU A 40 -1.80 15.22 -21.43
C GLU A 40 -0.79 14.63 -20.45
N PHE A 41 -1.27 13.90 -19.45
CA PHE A 41 -0.43 13.24 -18.46
C PHE A 41 -0.12 11.78 -18.81
N HIS A 42 -0.60 11.30 -19.97
CA HIS A 42 -0.36 9.91 -20.40
C HIS A 42 1.14 9.57 -20.45
N GLY A 43 1.52 8.48 -19.78
CA GLY A 43 2.90 8.00 -19.73
C GLY A 43 3.83 8.82 -18.81
N ARG A 44 3.33 9.88 -18.16
CA ARG A 44 4.11 10.77 -17.27
C ARG A 44 3.55 10.89 -15.86
N LEU A 45 2.50 10.14 -15.51
CA LEU A 45 1.91 10.18 -14.17
C LEU A 45 2.94 9.71 -13.12
N ASP A 46 3.51 10.69 -12.43
CA ASP A 46 4.36 10.51 -11.25
C ASP A 46 3.59 11.01 -10.01
N ILE A 47 3.77 10.33 -8.89
CA ILE A 47 3.16 10.74 -7.61
C ILE A 47 3.52 12.20 -7.26
N ARG A 48 4.70 12.67 -7.67
CA ARG A 48 5.17 14.05 -7.46
C ARG A 48 4.45 15.09 -8.31
N GLU A 49 3.82 14.68 -9.40
CA GLU A 49 3.09 15.55 -10.34
C GLU A 49 1.57 15.50 -10.14
N PHE A 50 1.10 14.81 -9.10
CA PHE A 50 -0.32 14.66 -8.81
C PHE A 50 -1.06 15.99 -8.64
N SER A 51 -0.40 17.00 -8.07
CA SER A 51 -0.98 18.33 -7.92
C SER A 51 -1.31 18.97 -9.27
N MET A 52 -0.44 18.78 -10.29
CA MET A 52 -0.66 19.34 -11.63
C MET A 52 -1.91 18.77 -12.31
N VAL A 53 -2.19 17.47 -12.12
CA VAL A 53 -3.42 16.86 -12.62
C VAL A 53 -4.65 17.47 -11.95
N LEU A 54 -4.61 17.63 -10.63
CA LEU A 54 -5.71 18.21 -9.85
C LEU A 54 -5.96 19.69 -10.20
N GLU A 55 -4.88 20.47 -10.39
CA GLU A 55 -4.95 21.86 -10.85
C GLU A 55 -5.59 21.94 -12.25
N ALA A 56 -5.14 21.09 -13.19
CA ALA A 56 -5.73 21.02 -14.53
C ALA A 56 -7.23 20.62 -14.49
N MET A 57 -7.60 19.71 -13.55
CA MET A 57 -9.00 19.35 -13.34
C MET A 57 -9.83 20.54 -12.83
N GLN A 58 -9.35 21.27 -11.83
CA GLN A 58 -10.05 22.44 -11.29
C GLN A 58 -10.21 23.53 -12.35
N GLU A 59 -9.15 23.86 -13.08
CA GLU A 59 -9.17 24.92 -14.09
C GLU A 59 -10.11 24.60 -15.26
N ARG A 60 -9.93 23.45 -15.90
CA ARG A 60 -10.69 23.11 -17.12
C ARG A 60 -12.13 22.75 -16.87
N LEU A 61 -12.45 22.20 -15.69
CA LEU A 61 -13.80 21.85 -15.29
C LEU A 61 -14.47 22.96 -14.47
N GLN A 62 -13.75 24.08 -14.22
CA GLN A 62 -14.20 25.21 -13.40
C GLN A 62 -14.78 24.76 -12.05
N ALA A 63 -14.09 23.82 -11.41
CA ALA A 63 -14.53 23.15 -10.20
C ALA A 63 -13.88 23.75 -8.94
N LYS A 64 -14.60 23.77 -7.82
CA LYS A 64 -14.09 24.25 -6.53
C LYS A 64 -13.16 23.23 -5.87
N SER A 65 -13.41 21.95 -6.11
CA SER A 65 -12.55 20.88 -5.64
C SER A 65 -12.42 19.79 -6.70
N ALA A 66 -11.25 19.14 -6.70
CA ALA A 66 -10.93 18.01 -7.56
C ALA A 66 -10.39 16.86 -6.72
N HIS A 67 -10.75 15.62 -7.10
CA HIS A 67 -10.24 14.39 -6.51
C HIS A 67 -9.78 13.47 -7.62
N PHE A 68 -8.58 12.92 -7.46
CA PHE A 68 -7.96 12.02 -8.40
C PHE A 68 -7.45 10.78 -7.68
N GLU A 69 -7.91 9.61 -8.10
CA GLU A 69 -7.51 8.33 -7.55
C GLU A 69 -6.94 7.47 -8.66
N ILE A 70 -5.79 6.85 -8.38
CA ILE A 70 -5.14 5.89 -9.26
C ILE A 70 -4.77 4.64 -8.46
N SER A 71 -5.20 3.47 -8.94
CA SER A 71 -4.85 2.17 -8.37
C SER A 71 -4.11 1.35 -9.41
N PHE A 72 -2.98 0.74 -9.00
CA PHE A 72 -2.11 -0.01 -9.91
C PHE A 72 -1.36 -1.12 -9.19
N PRO A 73 -1.01 -2.22 -9.87
CA PRO A 73 -0.05 -3.19 -9.38
C PRO A 73 1.38 -2.62 -9.48
N TYR A 74 2.12 -2.74 -8.39
CA TYR A 74 3.54 -2.40 -8.31
C TYR A 74 4.36 -3.67 -8.15
N PHE A 75 5.41 -3.83 -8.95
CA PHE A 75 6.20 -5.04 -8.97
C PHE A 75 7.58 -4.83 -8.35
N MET A 76 7.95 -5.69 -7.41
CA MET A 76 9.29 -5.70 -6.81
C MET A 76 9.98 -7.02 -7.11
N LYS A 77 11.23 -6.95 -7.58
CA LYS A 77 12.10 -8.10 -7.64
C LYS A 77 12.55 -8.49 -6.24
N LYS A 78 12.27 -9.72 -5.85
CA LYS A 78 12.57 -10.27 -4.53
C LYS A 78 13.39 -11.55 -4.67
N LEU A 79 14.47 -11.65 -3.91
CA LEU A 79 15.30 -12.86 -3.89
C LEU A 79 14.80 -13.78 -2.78
N SER A 80 14.75 -15.08 -3.05
CA SER A 80 14.47 -16.07 -2.00
C SER A 80 15.59 -16.08 -0.94
N PRO A 81 15.28 -16.39 0.33
CA PRO A 81 16.16 -16.06 1.45
C PRO A 81 17.46 -16.89 1.53
N VAL A 82 17.50 -18.08 0.94
CA VAL A 82 18.65 -19.00 0.99
C VAL A 82 19.27 -19.24 -0.37
N THR A 83 18.43 -19.51 -1.38
CA THR A 83 18.93 -19.84 -2.73
C THR A 83 19.09 -18.62 -3.63
N GLU A 84 18.70 -17.43 -3.14
CA GLU A 84 18.76 -16.15 -3.87
C GLU A 84 18.11 -16.21 -5.26
N THR A 85 17.14 -17.12 -5.42
CA THR A 85 16.40 -17.26 -6.67
C THR A 85 15.49 -16.05 -6.85
N PRO A 86 15.61 -15.30 -7.96
CA PRO A 86 14.80 -14.12 -8.19
C PRO A 86 13.35 -14.48 -8.49
N GLY A 87 12.43 -13.77 -7.85
CA GLY A 87 11.00 -13.79 -8.13
C GLY A 87 10.47 -12.38 -8.27
N LEU A 88 9.33 -12.22 -8.93
CA LEU A 88 8.62 -10.95 -9.04
C LEU A 88 7.40 -11.00 -8.12
N MET A 89 7.33 -10.06 -7.18
CA MET A 89 6.19 -9.90 -6.26
C MET A 89 5.35 -8.71 -6.70
N GLU A 90 4.03 -8.90 -6.66
CA GLU A 90 3.04 -7.85 -6.92
C GLU A 90 2.52 -7.29 -5.59
N TYR A 91 2.41 -5.95 -5.54
CA TYR A 91 1.81 -5.20 -4.44
C TYR A 91 0.76 -4.25 -5.00
N GLY A 92 -0.47 -4.33 -4.50
CA GLY A 92 -1.51 -3.39 -4.86
C GLY A 92 -1.22 -2.02 -4.27
N CYS A 93 -1.14 -1.00 -5.10
CA CYS A 93 -0.91 0.38 -4.68
C CYS A 93 -2.08 1.27 -5.09
N ARG A 94 -2.36 2.27 -4.25
CA ARG A 94 -3.32 3.33 -4.54
C ARG A 94 -2.74 4.68 -4.14
N VAL A 95 -2.93 5.67 -5.00
CA VAL A 95 -2.64 7.07 -4.69
C VAL A 95 -3.93 7.84 -4.82
N THR A 96 -4.28 8.57 -3.77
CA THR A 96 -5.47 9.43 -3.76
C THR A 96 -5.02 10.85 -3.50
N GLY A 97 -5.28 11.75 -4.45
CA GLY A 97 -5.02 13.18 -4.33
C GLY A 97 -6.31 13.98 -4.29
N SER A 98 -6.33 15.05 -3.52
CA SER A 98 -7.40 16.04 -3.53
C SER A 98 -6.84 17.44 -3.49
N LEU A 99 -7.52 18.35 -4.18
CA LEU A 99 -7.23 19.78 -4.17
C LEU A 99 -8.54 20.54 -3.97
N ASP A 100 -8.58 21.37 -2.94
CA ASP A 100 -9.73 22.19 -2.59
C ASP A 100 -9.27 23.61 -2.25
N HIS A 101 -10.05 24.61 -2.64
CA HIS A 101 -9.70 26.02 -2.38
C HIS A 101 -9.58 26.39 -0.89
N GLN A 102 -10.25 25.65 0.00
CA GLN A 102 -10.25 25.92 1.43
C GLN A 102 -9.23 25.06 2.20
N SER A 103 -9.19 23.76 1.90
CA SER A 103 -8.33 22.79 2.61
C SER A 103 -6.96 22.60 1.95
N GLY A 104 -6.78 23.08 0.71
CA GLY A 104 -5.52 22.94 -0.02
C GLY A 104 -5.32 21.55 -0.63
N TYR A 105 -4.06 21.20 -0.87
CA TYR A 105 -3.64 19.92 -1.44
C TYR A 105 -3.47 18.84 -0.37
N ASP A 106 -4.02 17.65 -0.60
CA ASP A 106 -3.84 16.45 0.21
C ASP A 106 -3.47 15.28 -0.68
N LEU A 107 -2.54 14.45 -0.23
CA LEU A 107 -2.08 13.24 -0.92
C LEU A 107 -1.94 12.07 0.04
N VAL A 108 -2.53 10.94 -0.31
CA VAL A 108 -2.42 9.67 0.41
C VAL A 108 -1.82 8.63 -0.52
N LEU A 109 -0.76 7.96 -0.07
CA LEU A 109 -0.22 6.75 -0.69
C LEU A 109 -0.63 5.54 0.14
N GLU A 110 -1.24 4.55 -0.51
CA GLU A 110 -1.65 3.29 0.09
C GLU A 110 -0.92 2.12 -0.59
N VAL A 111 -0.46 1.16 0.23
CA VAL A 111 0.11 -0.11 -0.24
C VAL A 111 -0.58 -1.28 0.46
N ASN A 112 -0.86 -2.34 -0.31
CA ASN A 112 -1.41 -3.59 0.18
C ASN A 112 -0.32 -4.67 0.13
N VAL A 113 0.09 -5.18 1.29
CA VAL A 113 1.24 -6.06 1.42
C VAL A 113 0.80 -7.40 2.01
N PRO A 114 0.97 -8.51 1.26
CA PRO A 114 0.70 -9.84 1.80
C PRO A 114 1.80 -10.26 2.78
N ILE A 115 1.38 -10.83 3.91
CA ILE A 115 2.27 -11.33 4.96
C ILE A 115 1.89 -12.75 5.37
N SER A 116 2.80 -13.41 6.09
CA SER A 116 2.53 -14.66 6.80
C SER A 116 2.66 -14.44 8.31
N THR A 117 1.72 -15.01 9.08
CA THR A 117 1.74 -14.98 10.54
C THR A 117 1.57 -16.38 11.10
N VAL A 118 2.16 -16.63 12.26
CA VAL A 118 2.01 -17.85 13.05
C VAL A 118 1.38 -17.46 14.39
N CYS A 119 0.36 -18.21 14.79
CA CYS A 119 -0.38 -17.94 16.02
C CYS A 119 0.47 -18.21 17.27
N PRO A 120 0.74 -17.20 18.12
CA PRO A 120 1.49 -17.39 19.38
C PRO A 120 0.80 -18.36 20.34
N CYS A 121 -0.52 -18.27 20.52
CA CYS A 121 -1.28 -19.17 21.40
C CYS A 121 -1.20 -20.62 20.93
N SER A 122 -1.34 -20.88 19.63
CA SER A 122 -1.24 -22.21 19.07
C SER A 122 0.14 -22.82 19.29
N LYS A 123 1.21 -21.99 19.14
CA LYS A 123 2.57 -22.39 19.41
C LYS A 123 2.80 -22.76 20.88
N GLU A 124 2.20 -22.03 21.81
CA GLU A 124 2.33 -22.27 23.25
C GLU A 124 1.70 -23.59 23.71
N ILE A 125 0.50 -23.91 23.22
CA ILE A 125 -0.27 -25.06 23.68
C ILE A 125 -0.02 -26.37 22.92
N SER A 126 0.51 -26.27 21.69
CA SER A 126 0.68 -27.44 20.82
C SER A 126 2.04 -28.12 21.05
N GLN A 127 2.04 -29.44 21.08
CA GLN A 127 3.26 -30.25 21.12
C GLN A 127 3.95 -30.36 19.75
N HIS A 128 3.22 -30.12 18.65
CA HIS A 128 3.68 -30.36 17.28
C HIS A 128 3.34 -29.19 16.35
N GLY A 129 4.03 -28.05 16.52
CA GLY A 129 3.89 -26.90 15.61
C GLY A 129 2.83 -25.89 16.03
N ALA A 130 2.44 -25.02 15.12
CA ALA A 130 1.43 -24.00 15.29
C ALA A 130 0.75 -23.72 13.95
N HIS A 131 -0.54 -23.32 13.98
CA HIS A 131 -1.18 -22.91 12.76
C HIS A 131 -0.64 -21.56 12.25
N ASN A 132 -0.59 -21.44 10.95
CA ASN A 132 -0.22 -20.21 10.25
C ASN A 132 -1.35 -19.75 9.34
N GLN A 133 -1.31 -18.52 8.92
CA GLN A 133 -2.28 -17.92 8.03
C GLN A 133 -1.66 -16.83 7.15
N ARG A 134 -2.32 -16.60 6.02
CA ARG A 134 -2.03 -15.45 5.17
C ARG A 134 -2.72 -14.21 5.73
N GLY A 135 -1.95 -13.15 5.93
CA GLY A 135 -2.48 -11.83 6.24
C GLY A 135 -2.34 -10.86 5.07
N MET A 136 -3.17 -9.85 5.07
CA MET A 136 -3.04 -8.68 4.20
C MET A 136 -2.94 -7.44 5.08
N VAL A 137 -1.88 -6.66 4.87
CA VAL A 137 -1.70 -5.37 5.52
C VAL A 137 -2.03 -4.27 4.52
N ARG A 138 -2.96 -3.40 4.87
CA ARG A 138 -3.18 -2.14 4.18
C ARG A 138 -2.52 -1.02 4.97
N LEU A 139 -1.55 -0.37 4.35
CA LEU A 139 -0.82 0.76 4.92
C LEU A 139 -1.07 2.00 4.06
N ALA A 140 -1.73 3.02 4.64
CA ALA A 140 -1.94 4.32 4.00
C ALA A 140 -1.21 5.42 4.77
N VAL A 141 -0.53 6.32 4.06
CA VAL A 141 0.27 7.39 4.67
C VAL A 141 0.07 8.74 3.98
N ARG A 142 0.06 9.83 4.79
CA ARG A 142 0.33 11.20 4.34
C ARG A 142 1.73 11.59 4.77
N PHE A 143 2.46 12.28 3.90
CA PHE A 143 3.88 12.57 4.11
C PHE A 143 4.24 13.99 3.67
N LYS A 144 5.33 14.51 4.22
CA LYS A 144 5.88 15.83 3.87
C LYS A 144 6.74 15.80 2.62
N ARG A 145 7.57 14.75 2.49
CA ARG A 145 8.51 14.53 1.40
C ARG A 145 8.27 13.15 0.83
N PHE A 146 8.51 12.98 -0.46
CA PHE A 146 8.32 11.73 -1.17
C PHE A 146 8.81 10.50 -0.39
N ILE A 147 7.99 9.45 -0.39
CA ILE A 147 8.29 8.15 0.22
C ILE A 147 8.26 7.09 -0.89
N TRP A 148 9.24 6.20 -0.85
CA TRP A 148 9.30 5.07 -1.76
C TRP A 148 8.32 3.97 -1.35
N ILE A 149 7.61 3.40 -2.33
CA ILE A 149 6.71 2.26 -2.15
C ILE A 149 7.46 1.10 -1.50
N GLU A 150 8.67 0.83 -1.97
CA GLU A 150 9.52 -0.25 -1.46
C GLU A 150 9.86 -0.12 0.02
N ASP A 151 10.03 1.10 0.52
CA ASP A 151 10.34 1.32 1.93
C ASP A 151 9.11 1.01 2.80
N LEU A 152 7.90 1.36 2.34
CA LEU A 152 6.65 1.00 3.01
C LEU A 152 6.41 -0.51 2.99
N VAL A 153 6.62 -1.15 1.85
CA VAL A 153 6.48 -2.61 1.71
C VAL A 153 7.43 -3.34 2.67
N ARG A 154 8.72 -2.97 2.69
CA ARG A 154 9.71 -3.58 3.58
C ARG A 154 9.38 -3.36 5.05
N MET A 155 8.88 -2.18 5.43
CA MET A 155 8.44 -1.89 6.79
C MET A 155 7.37 -2.88 7.24
N VAL A 156 6.40 -3.15 6.38
CA VAL A 156 5.31 -4.10 6.66
C VAL A 156 5.84 -5.54 6.73
N GLU A 157 6.64 -5.96 5.76
CA GLU A 157 7.21 -7.31 5.72
C GLU A 157 8.04 -7.63 6.97
N ASN A 158 8.84 -6.67 7.44
CA ASN A 158 9.65 -6.80 8.64
C ASN A 158 8.81 -6.91 9.94
N ALA A 159 7.58 -6.44 9.94
CA ALA A 159 6.68 -6.52 11.09
C ALA A 159 5.93 -7.87 11.19
N ALA A 160 5.94 -8.67 10.12
CA ALA A 160 5.26 -9.97 10.05
C ALA A 160 6.04 -11.09 10.74
N SER A 161 5.42 -12.27 10.91
CA SER A 161 6.17 -13.48 11.31
C SER A 161 7.18 -13.86 10.23
N CYS A 162 6.77 -13.79 8.99
CA CYS A 162 7.62 -13.94 7.81
C CYS A 162 7.00 -13.21 6.62
N GLU A 163 7.84 -12.72 5.73
CA GLU A 163 7.45 -12.20 4.44
C GLU A 163 7.01 -13.30 3.46
N VAL A 164 6.39 -12.90 2.36
CA VAL A 164 5.90 -13.81 1.32
C VAL A 164 6.79 -13.70 0.08
N PHE A 165 6.98 -14.81 -0.61
CA PHE A 165 7.81 -14.92 -1.81
C PHE A 165 7.01 -15.55 -2.95
N SER A 166 7.31 -15.15 -4.19
CA SER A 166 6.74 -15.76 -5.39
C SER A 166 7.48 -17.03 -5.83
N VAL A 167 8.75 -17.18 -5.44
CA VAL A 167 9.59 -18.34 -5.75
C VAL A 167 10.33 -18.80 -4.51
N LEU A 168 10.17 -20.07 -4.15
CA LEU A 168 10.90 -20.73 -3.08
C LEU A 168 11.35 -22.11 -3.55
N LYS A 169 12.58 -22.50 -3.20
CA LYS A 169 13.09 -23.86 -3.31
C LYS A 169 13.08 -24.52 -1.94
N ARG A 170 13.33 -25.83 -1.84
CA ARG A 170 13.26 -26.56 -0.57
C ARG A 170 14.07 -25.94 0.59
N PRO A 171 15.32 -25.45 0.40
CA PRO A 171 16.02 -24.75 1.48
C PRO A 171 15.33 -23.48 1.92
N ASP A 172 14.72 -22.74 0.98
CA ASP A 172 13.97 -21.52 1.26
C ASP A 172 12.68 -21.83 2.02
N GLU A 173 11.94 -22.89 1.63
CA GLU A 173 10.73 -23.34 2.34
C GLU A 173 11.03 -23.70 3.80
N LYS A 174 12.16 -24.39 4.05
CA LYS A 174 12.62 -24.68 5.40
C LYS A 174 12.84 -23.39 6.17
N PHE A 175 13.60 -22.46 5.59
CA PHE A 175 13.95 -21.18 6.22
C PHE A 175 12.70 -20.37 6.60
N VAL A 176 11.78 -20.13 5.66
CA VAL A 176 10.58 -19.33 5.93
C VAL A 176 9.66 -19.98 6.94
N THR A 177 9.61 -21.32 6.97
CA THR A 177 8.82 -22.08 7.94
C THR A 177 9.38 -21.90 9.35
N GLU A 178 10.70 -22.08 9.50
CA GLU A 178 11.39 -21.92 10.79
C GLU A 178 11.35 -20.49 11.28
N GLN A 179 11.64 -19.52 10.43
CA GLN A 179 11.57 -18.08 10.74
C GLN A 179 10.18 -17.68 11.22
N ALA A 180 9.12 -18.09 10.50
CA ALA A 180 7.76 -17.77 10.89
C ALA A 180 7.40 -18.40 12.24
N TYR A 181 7.83 -19.62 12.49
CA TYR A 181 7.60 -20.32 13.75
C TYR A 181 8.34 -19.69 14.92
N GLU A 182 9.57 -19.22 14.71
CA GLU A 182 10.38 -18.54 15.73
C GLU A 182 9.88 -17.13 16.07
N ASN A 183 9.18 -16.49 15.14
CA ASN A 183 8.65 -15.13 15.26
C ASN A 183 7.10 -15.08 15.18
N PRO A 184 6.37 -15.72 16.11
CA PRO A 184 4.90 -15.72 16.08
C PRO A 184 4.36 -14.32 16.37
N LYS A 185 3.30 -13.91 15.64
CA LYS A 185 2.67 -12.58 15.72
C LYS A 185 1.16 -12.67 15.64
N PHE A 186 0.47 -11.95 16.54
CA PHE A 186 -0.93 -11.61 16.37
C PHE A 186 -1.10 -10.45 15.37
N VAL A 187 -2.31 -10.25 14.87
CA VAL A 187 -2.63 -9.08 14.01
C VAL A 187 -2.33 -7.77 14.74
N GLU A 188 -2.59 -7.72 16.06
CA GLU A 188 -2.32 -6.57 16.92
C GLU A 188 -0.82 -6.28 17.06
N ASP A 189 0.02 -7.30 17.07
CA ASP A 189 1.48 -7.12 17.15
C ASP A 189 2.00 -6.50 15.85
N VAL A 190 1.55 -7.03 14.70
CA VAL A 190 1.92 -6.48 13.38
C VAL A 190 1.51 -5.02 13.27
N VAL A 191 0.25 -4.68 13.61
CA VAL A 191 -0.25 -3.29 13.56
C VAL A 191 0.55 -2.37 14.48
N ARG A 192 0.87 -2.82 15.72
CA ARG A 192 1.65 -2.03 16.68
C ARG A 192 3.09 -1.79 16.21
N ASP A 193 3.75 -2.81 15.67
CA ASP A 193 5.13 -2.70 15.22
C ASP A 193 5.26 -1.70 14.06
N ILE A 194 4.34 -1.76 13.08
CA ILE A 194 4.28 -0.81 11.97
C ILE A 194 3.95 0.60 12.48
N ALA A 195 2.92 0.73 13.32
CA ALA A 195 2.50 2.02 13.85
C ALA A 195 3.59 2.69 14.69
N GLN A 196 4.41 1.92 15.42
CA GLN A 196 5.55 2.45 16.18
C GLN A 196 6.62 3.04 15.25
N GLN A 197 6.99 2.35 14.17
CA GLN A 197 7.94 2.86 13.18
C GLN A 197 7.43 4.13 12.51
N LEU A 198 6.17 4.14 12.04
CA LEU A 198 5.56 5.31 11.41
C LEU A 198 5.45 6.50 12.38
N LYS A 199 5.20 6.24 13.67
CA LYS A 199 5.14 7.28 14.71
C LYS A 199 6.48 7.97 14.92
N LEU A 200 7.59 7.26 14.76
CA LEU A 200 8.94 7.80 14.90
C LEU A 200 9.41 8.53 13.64
N ASP A 201 8.86 8.23 12.48
CA ASP A 201 9.22 8.89 11.23
C ASP A 201 8.63 10.31 11.16
N SER A 202 9.49 11.33 11.24
CA SER A 202 9.10 12.74 11.16
C SER A 202 8.55 13.17 9.80
N ASN A 203 8.73 12.36 8.75
CA ASN A 203 8.21 12.58 7.41
C ASN A 203 6.72 12.25 7.30
N VAL A 204 6.22 11.33 8.12
CA VAL A 204 4.82 10.89 8.13
C VAL A 204 3.96 11.88 8.93
N LEU A 205 2.88 12.38 8.33
CA LEU A 205 1.91 13.31 8.93
C LEU A 205 0.68 12.61 9.50
N TRP A 206 0.26 11.56 8.81
CA TRP A 206 -0.87 10.72 9.15
C TRP A 206 -0.64 9.33 8.60
N PHE A 207 -1.16 8.34 9.29
CA PHE A 207 -1.18 6.97 8.79
C PHE A 207 -2.42 6.21 9.25
N LEU A 208 -2.79 5.23 8.44
CA LEU A 208 -3.71 4.16 8.78
C LEU A 208 -3.01 2.85 8.45
N VAL A 209 -2.98 1.96 9.42
CA VAL A 209 -2.51 0.58 9.27
C VAL A 209 -3.64 -0.33 9.67
N ASP A 210 -4.07 -1.21 8.80
CA ASP A 210 -4.94 -2.32 9.16
C ASP A 210 -4.38 -3.65 8.66
N VAL A 211 -4.66 -4.69 9.41
CA VAL A 211 -4.23 -6.06 9.15
C VAL A 211 -5.42 -6.97 9.23
N GLU A 212 -5.64 -7.76 8.21
CA GLU A 212 -6.61 -8.84 8.17
C GLU A 212 -5.89 -10.17 7.95
N ASN A 213 -6.03 -11.09 8.90
CA ASN A 213 -5.58 -12.48 8.77
C ASN A 213 -6.75 -13.38 8.38
N LEU A 214 -6.58 -14.15 7.32
CA LEU A 214 -7.49 -15.24 6.97
C LEU A 214 -7.13 -16.44 7.85
N GLU A 215 -7.90 -16.62 8.92
CA GLU A 215 -7.64 -17.68 9.90
C GLU A 215 -7.75 -19.06 9.28
N SER A 216 -6.71 -19.90 9.50
CA SER A 216 -6.65 -21.24 8.90
C SER A 216 -7.50 -22.28 9.59
N ILE A 217 -7.83 -22.08 10.87
CA ILE A 217 -8.62 -23.01 11.70
C ILE A 217 -10.01 -22.48 12.08
N HIS A 218 -10.33 -21.24 11.71
CA HIS A 218 -11.62 -20.60 11.97
C HIS A 218 -12.27 -20.14 10.66
N ASN A 219 -13.60 -20.11 10.63
CA ASN A 219 -14.35 -19.63 9.46
C ASN A 219 -14.60 -18.10 9.50
N HIS A 220 -13.64 -17.34 10.03
CA HIS A 220 -13.66 -15.88 10.09
C HIS A 220 -12.24 -15.34 10.06
N SER A 221 -12.10 -14.05 9.73
CA SER A 221 -10.84 -13.33 9.78
C SER A 221 -10.61 -12.73 11.16
N ALA A 222 -9.33 -12.53 11.52
CA ALA A 222 -8.92 -11.66 12.61
C ALA A 222 -8.49 -10.31 12.02
N TYR A 223 -8.90 -9.20 12.67
CA TYR A 223 -8.66 -7.86 12.18
C TYR A 223 -8.18 -6.91 13.28
N ALA A 224 -7.17 -6.11 12.99
CA ALA A 224 -6.70 -5.02 13.85
C ALA A 224 -6.40 -3.77 13.01
N CYS A 225 -6.64 -2.59 13.60
CA CYS A 225 -6.42 -1.32 12.92
C CYS A 225 -5.89 -0.26 13.89
N ILE A 226 -4.96 0.56 13.41
CA ILE A 226 -4.52 1.79 14.07
C ILE A 226 -4.53 2.92 13.05
N GLU A 227 -5.24 4.00 13.39
CA GLU A 227 -5.20 5.27 12.67
C GLU A 227 -4.64 6.36 13.57
N ARG A 228 -3.75 7.19 13.04
CA ARG A 228 -3.16 8.30 13.79
C ARG A 228 -2.82 9.49 12.91
N ARG A 229 -3.18 10.68 13.42
CA ARG A 229 -2.71 11.99 12.94
C ARG A 229 -1.63 12.52 13.89
N LYS A 230 -0.54 13.06 13.33
CA LYS A 230 0.53 13.73 14.09
C LYS A 230 0.33 15.23 14.13
#